data_089d9258ea80c55570a8833715d2f714
#
_entry.id   089d9258ea80c55570a8833715d2f714
#
_cell.length_a   1.000
_cell.length_b   1.000
_cell.length_c   1.000
_cell.angle_alpha   90.00
_cell.angle_beta   90.00
_cell.angle_gamma   90.00
#
_symmetry.space_group_name_H-M   'P 1'
#
loop_
_entity.id
_entity.type
_entity.pdbx_description
1 polymer ?
#
loop_
_entity_poly.entity_id
_entity_poly.type
_entity_poly.pdbx_seq_one_letter_code
_entity_poly.pdbx_strand_id
1 'polypeptide(L)'
;MPFNINRVVVVGRLTRDPELRALPSGTSVCDLRIAVNSARKDAAGEWSEKPNYFDVSIFGPRAETVASYMRRGSRVGVDGRLDWREWETDEQQKRQAVSIVADTVQFLDGRDSQPDDGEGGDEDLAGVGAQDGDLAF
;
A
#
# COMPACT_ATOMS: atom_id res chain seq x y z
N MET A 1 5.67 6.47 29.85
CA MET A 1 6.05 5.99 28.55
C MET A 1 5.16 4.85 28.14
N PRO A 2 4.44 4.97 27.06
CA PRO A 2 3.56 3.89 26.66
C PRO A 2 4.36 2.73 26.07
N PHE A 3 3.86 1.54 26.32
CA PHE A 3 4.49 0.34 25.76
C PHE A 3 3.53 -0.28 24.78
N ASN A 4 3.35 0.39 23.67
CA ASN A 4 2.42 -0.07 22.65
C ASN A 4 3.15 -0.33 21.35
N ILE A 5 2.62 -1.25 20.58
CA ILE A 5 3.15 -1.55 19.28
C ILE A 5 2.13 -1.09 18.25
N ASN A 6 2.59 -0.36 17.25
CA ASN A 6 1.74 0.09 16.15
C ASN A 6 2.52 -0.10 14.87
N ARG A 7 2.30 -1.24 14.22
CA ARG A 7 3.03 -1.58 13.02
C ARG A 7 2.14 -2.31 12.04
N VAL A 8 2.26 -1.95 10.77
CA VAL A 8 1.47 -2.55 9.70
C VAL A 8 2.41 -2.89 8.57
N VAL A 9 2.30 -4.11 8.06
CA VAL A 9 3.04 -4.51 6.88
C VAL A 9 2.03 -5.15 5.94
N VAL A 10 1.85 -4.57 4.75
CA VAL A 10 0.88 -5.09 3.78
C VAL A 10 1.48 -5.03 2.39
N VAL A 11 1.00 -5.91 1.53
CA VAL A 11 1.32 -5.90 0.11
C VAL A 11 0.01 -5.83 -0.64
N GLY A 12 -0.10 -4.89 -1.54
CA GLY A 12 -1.33 -4.73 -2.30
C GLY A 12 -1.08 -4.05 -3.64
N ARG A 13 -2.17 -3.70 -4.32
CA ARG A 13 -2.08 -3.03 -5.60
C ARG A 13 -2.83 -1.72 -5.51
N LEU A 14 -2.29 -0.71 -6.19
CA LEU A 14 -2.94 0.59 -6.22
C LEU A 14 -4.25 0.47 -6.99
N THR A 15 -5.31 1.03 -6.44
CA THR A 15 -6.61 1.02 -7.09
C THR A 15 -6.80 2.25 -7.96
N ARG A 16 -5.92 3.24 -7.84
CA ARG A 16 -5.97 4.45 -8.64
C ARG A 16 -4.56 5.02 -8.67
N ASP A 17 -4.35 6.00 -9.52
CA ASP A 17 -3.05 6.66 -9.60
C ASP A 17 -2.76 7.40 -8.30
N PRO A 18 -1.49 7.48 -7.90
CA PRO A 18 -1.15 8.22 -6.68
C PRO A 18 -1.47 9.69 -6.81
N GLU A 19 -1.81 10.32 -5.70
CA GLU A 19 -2.06 11.75 -5.68
C GLU A 19 -0.99 12.43 -4.88
N LEU A 20 -0.29 13.36 -5.48
CA LEU A 20 0.78 14.10 -4.81
C LEU A 20 0.24 15.47 -4.42
N ARG A 21 0.45 15.85 -3.18
CA ARG A 21 0.03 17.16 -2.70
C ARG A 21 1.09 17.72 -1.78
N ALA A 22 1.00 18.99 -1.48
CA ALA A 22 1.94 19.65 -0.60
C ALA A 22 1.20 20.18 0.61
N LEU A 23 1.81 20.03 1.77
CA LEU A 23 1.27 20.61 2.98
C LEU A 23 1.67 22.10 3.05
N PRO A 24 1.01 22.90 3.89
CA PRO A 24 1.41 24.30 4.03
C PRO A 24 2.87 24.46 4.43
N SER A 25 3.45 23.47 5.09
CA SER A 25 4.86 23.53 5.46
C SER A 25 5.79 23.29 4.28
N GLY A 26 5.25 22.89 3.13
CA GLY A 26 6.07 22.56 1.98
C GLY A 26 6.39 21.09 1.87
N THR A 27 6.02 20.30 2.85
CA THR A 27 6.30 18.87 2.80
C THR A 27 5.39 18.20 1.77
N SER A 28 5.96 17.34 0.94
CA SER A 28 5.20 16.59 -0.04
C SER A 28 4.52 15.40 0.61
N VAL A 29 3.31 15.10 0.18
CA VAL A 29 2.57 13.94 0.65
C VAL A 29 2.00 13.23 -0.55
N CYS A 30 2.21 11.93 -0.63
CA CYS A 30 1.61 11.11 -1.69
C CYS A 30 0.57 10.22 -1.05
N ASP A 31 -0.65 10.28 -1.57
CA ASP A 31 -1.74 9.47 -1.07
C ASP A 31 -2.00 8.34 -2.03
N LEU A 32 -2.07 7.14 -1.50
CA LEU A 32 -2.36 5.93 -2.27
C LEU A 32 -3.60 5.27 -1.72
N ARG A 33 -4.29 4.56 -2.57
CA ARG A 33 -5.34 3.66 -2.11
C ARG A 33 -5.02 2.29 -2.66
N ILE A 34 -4.83 1.32 -1.76
CA ILE A 34 -4.41 -0.01 -2.16
C ILE A 34 -5.47 -1.02 -1.81
N ALA A 35 -5.50 -2.09 -2.58
CA ALA A 35 -6.36 -3.24 -2.31
C ALA A 35 -5.45 -4.39 -1.87
N VAL A 36 -5.74 -4.92 -0.70
CA VAL A 36 -5.01 -6.06 -0.16
C VAL A 36 -6.02 -7.19 -0.07
N ASN A 37 -5.81 -8.24 -0.85
CA ASN A 37 -6.78 -9.33 -0.90
C ASN A 37 -6.50 -10.34 0.20
N SER A 38 -7.54 -10.78 0.86
CA SER A 38 -7.43 -11.87 1.80
C SER A 38 -8.27 -13.04 1.31
N ALA A 39 -7.82 -14.24 1.63
CA ALA A 39 -8.56 -15.44 1.25
C ALA A 39 -9.62 -15.68 2.29
N ARG A 40 -10.77 -16.15 1.85
CA ARG A 40 -11.88 -16.37 2.73
C ARG A 40 -12.60 -17.63 2.30
N LYS A 41 -12.93 -18.49 3.26
CA LYS A 41 -13.62 -19.71 2.98
C LYS A 41 -15.07 -19.54 3.39
N ASP A 42 -16.00 -19.85 2.51
CA ASP A 42 -17.40 -19.69 2.84
C ASP A 42 -17.97 -20.95 3.50
N ALA A 43 -19.27 -20.92 3.78
CA ALA A 43 -19.90 -22.01 4.49
C ALA A 43 -19.90 -23.30 3.68
N ALA A 44 -19.80 -23.21 2.38
CA ALA A 44 -19.76 -24.38 1.54
C ALA A 44 -18.36 -24.92 1.35
N GLY A 45 -17.39 -24.32 1.98
CA GLY A 45 -16.00 -24.75 1.85
C GLY A 45 -15.29 -24.19 0.65
N GLU A 46 -15.87 -23.21 -0.04
CA GLU A 46 -15.26 -22.64 -1.21
C GLU A 46 -14.42 -21.44 -0.86
N TRP A 47 -13.26 -21.33 -1.49
CA TRP A 47 -12.38 -20.19 -1.26
C TRP A 47 -12.74 -19.03 -2.18
N SER A 48 -12.72 -17.84 -1.64
CA SER A 48 -12.93 -16.65 -2.42
C SER A 48 -11.99 -15.58 -1.91
N GLU A 49 -11.83 -14.52 -2.68
CA GLU A 49 -10.99 -13.42 -2.29
C GLU A 49 -11.83 -12.26 -1.84
N LYS A 50 -11.38 -11.60 -0.81
CA LYS A 50 -12.03 -10.40 -0.32
C LYS A 50 -11.03 -9.26 -0.40
N PRO A 51 -11.30 -8.20 -1.15
CA PRO A 51 -10.39 -7.07 -1.18
C PRO A 51 -10.58 -6.21 0.06
N ASN A 52 -9.49 -5.78 0.62
CA ASN A 52 -9.50 -4.85 1.74
C ASN A 52 -8.82 -3.58 1.25
N TYR A 53 -9.50 -2.44 1.40
CA TYR A 53 -9.00 -1.20 0.86
C TYR A 53 -8.42 -0.34 1.97
N PHE A 54 -7.23 0.16 1.75
CA PHE A 54 -6.55 0.99 2.75
C PHE A 54 -6.02 2.24 2.10
N ASP A 55 -6.13 3.35 2.82
CA ASP A 55 -5.51 4.59 2.40
C ASP A 55 -4.12 4.65 3.03
N VAL A 56 -3.14 5.03 2.21
CA VAL A 56 -1.75 5.08 2.63
C VAL A 56 -1.21 6.46 2.31
N SER A 57 -0.50 7.06 3.25
CA SER A 57 0.13 8.35 3.03
C SER A 57 1.63 8.21 3.20
N ILE A 58 2.38 8.78 2.26
CA ILE A 58 3.83 8.81 2.30
C ILE A 58 4.26 10.26 2.38
N PHE A 59 5.06 10.60 3.37
CA PHE A 59 5.47 11.99 3.59
C PHE A 59 6.92 12.19 3.20
N GLY A 60 7.23 13.36 2.72
CA GLY A 60 8.61 13.78 2.47
C GLY A 60 9.09 13.46 1.07
N PRO A 61 10.41 13.41 0.85
CA PRO A 61 10.94 13.21 -0.49
C PRO A 61 10.49 11.92 -1.15
N ARG A 62 10.22 10.88 -0.38
CA ARG A 62 9.76 9.65 -0.97
C ARG A 62 8.40 9.79 -1.62
N ALA A 63 7.60 10.77 -1.18
CA ALA A 63 6.29 10.99 -1.78
C ALA A 63 6.42 11.28 -3.26
N GLU A 64 7.42 12.07 -3.64
CA GLU A 64 7.59 12.41 -5.05
C GLU A 64 8.08 11.21 -5.84
N THR A 65 8.95 10.40 -5.26
CA THR A 65 9.42 9.21 -5.94
C THR A 65 8.28 8.24 -6.19
N VAL A 66 7.44 8.02 -5.19
CA VAL A 66 6.31 7.10 -5.32
C VAL A 66 5.34 7.62 -6.38
N ALA A 67 5.06 8.92 -6.36
CA ALA A 67 4.14 9.50 -7.32
C ALA A 67 4.67 9.38 -8.74
N SER A 68 5.99 9.41 -8.91
CA SER A 68 6.58 9.34 -10.23
C SER A 68 6.60 7.93 -10.79
N TYR A 69 6.78 6.93 -9.94
CA TYR A 69 7.00 5.57 -10.42
C TYR A 69 5.80 4.65 -10.32
N MET A 70 4.76 5.04 -9.61
CA MET A 70 3.63 4.16 -9.42
C MET A 70 2.41 4.67 -10.14
N ARG A 71 1.52 3.75 -10.47
CA ARG A 71 0.27 4.09 -11.11
C ARG A 71 -0.75 3.05 -10.74
N ARG A 72 -1.98 3.26 -11.15
CA ARG A 72 -3.04 2.31 -10.89
C ARG A 72 -2.59 0.92 -11.33
N GLY A 73 -2.79 -0.06 -10.49
CA GLY A 73 -2.40 -1.43 -10.76
C GLY A 73 -1.01 -1.80 -10.29
N SER A 74 -0.18 -0.83 -9.93
CA SER A 74 1.15 -1.11 -9.42
C SER A 74 1.08 -1.88 -8.13
N ARG A 75 2.02 -2.81 -7.94
CA ARG A 75 2.08 -3.62 -6.76
C ARG A 75 3.09 -3.04 -5.79
N VAL A 76 2.71 -2.95 -4.54
CA VAL A 76 3.54 -2.25 -3.58
C VAL A 76 3.51 -2.95 -2.23
N GLY A 77 4.64 -2.94 -1.55
CA GLY A 77 4.72 -3.36 -0.16
C GLY A 77 4.86 -2.14 0.72
N VAL A 78 4.10 -2.07 1.78
CA VAL A 78 4.08 -0.92 2.67
C VAL A 78 4.37 -1.40 4.09
N ASP A 79 5.31 -0.71 4.73
CA ASP A 79 5.64 -0.95 6.13
C ASP A 79 5.44 0.38 6.82
N GLY A 80 4.50 0.44 7.75
CA GLY A 80 4.20 1.68 8.41
C GLY A 80 3.41 1.49 9.69
N ARG A 81 2.63 2.46 10.02
CA ARG A 81 1.84 2.44 11.23
C ARG A 81 0.43 2.91 10.93
N LEU A 82 -0.49 2.55 11.80
CA LEU A 82 -1.86 3.02 11.68
C LEU A 82 -1.97 4.40 12.29
N ASP A 83 -2.78 5.23 11.65
CA ASP A 83 -3.05 6.58 12.15
C ASP A 83 -4.56 6.74 12.19
N TRP A 84 -5.10 7.07 13.34
CA TRP A 84 -6.53 7.25 13.54
C TRP A 84 -6.82 8.73 13.65
N ARG A 85 -7.87 9.16 12.97
CA ARG A 85 -8.28 10.55 13.07
C ARG A 85 -9.78 10.61 13.16
N GLU A 86 -10.24 11.68 13.75
CA GLU A 86 -11.65 11.91 13.94
C GLU A 86 -11.93 13.37 13.61
N TRP A 87 -13.06 13.61 13.00
CA TRP A 87 -13.45 14.98 12.68
C TRP A 87 -14.97 15.05 12.73
N GLU A 88 -15.48 16.28 12.72
CA GLU A 88 -16.90 16.51 12.79
C GLU A 88 -17.33 17.13 11.49
N THR A 89 -18.43 16.65 10.92
CA THR A 89 -18.94 17.19 9.67
C THR A 89 -19.75 18.45 9.93
N ASP A 90 -20.15 19.13 8.86
CA ASP A 90 -20.98 20.31 8.99
C ASP A 90 -22.32 19.99 9.63
N GLU A 91 -22.74 18.75 9.55
CA GLU A 91 -23.97 18.34 10.18
C GLU A 91 -23.75 17.84 11.59
N GLN A 92 -22.58 18.14 12.12
CA GLN A 92 -22.24 17.78 13.50
C GLN A 92 -22.23 16.29 13.74
N GLN A 93 -21.94 15.52 12.71
CA GLN A 93 -21.76 14.08 12.85
C GLN A 93 -20.29 13.78 13.00
N LYS A 94 -19.96 12.95 13.97
CA LYS A 94 -18.57 12.56 14.16
C LYS A 94 -18.22 11.47 13.18
N ARG A 95 -17.09 11.63 12.54
CA ARG A 95 -16.56 10.64 11.61
C ARG A 95 -15.15 10.28 12.01
N GLN A 96 -14.76 9.06 11.70
CA GLN A 96 -13.42 8.62 12.01
C GLN A 96 -12.88 7.79 10.88
N ALA A 97 -11.58 7.74 10.76
CA ALA A 97 -10.93 6.97 9.73
C ALA A 97 -9.58 6.51 10.22
N VAL A 98 -9.18 5.34 9.72
CA VAL A 98 -7.85 4.81 10.01
C VAL A 98 -7.13 4.71 8.69
N SER A 99 -5.92 5.24 8.63
CA SER A 99 -5.09 5.15 7.44
C SER A 99 -3.72 4.62 7.86
N ILE A 100 -2.88 4.35 6.87
CA ILE A 100 -1.54 3.86 7.11
C ILE A 100 -0.58 5.00 6.76
N VAL A 101 0.31 5.31 7.68
CA VAL A 101 1.41 6.24 7.39
C VAL A 101 2.61 5.37 7.11
N ALA A 102 3.11 5.42 5.89
CA ALA A 102 4.17 4.53 5.46
C ALA A 102 5.53 5.05 5.88
N ASP A 103 6.33 4.18 6.45
CA ASP A 103 7.73 4.48 6.70
C ASP A 103 8.58 3.98 5.56
N THR A 104 8.22 2.85 4.98
CA THR A 104 8.96 2.25 3.89
C THR A 104 7.99 1.75 2.83
N VAL A 105 8.32 2.00 1.59
CA VAL A 105 7.51 1.54 0.47
C VAL A 105 8.42 0.79 -0.47
N GLN A 106 8.01 -0.41 -0.87
CA GLN A 106 8.77 -1.24 -1.79
C GLN A 106 8.00 -1.38 -3.09
N PHE A 107 8.66 -1.14 -4.20
CA PHE A 107 8.06 -1.31 -5.52
C PHE A 107 8.24 -2.78 -5.90
N LEU A 108 7.15 -3.48 -6.11
CA LEU A 108 7.22 -4.92 -6.30
C LEU A 108 6.97 -5.38 -7.72
N ASP A 109 6.63 -4.47 -8.63
CA ASP A 109 6.41 -4.88 -10.01
C ASP A 109 7.70 -5.04 -10.78
N GLY A 110 8.77 -4.65 -10.26
CA GLY A 110 9.98 -4.68 -10.99
C GLY A 110 9.95 -3.63 -12.03
N ARG A 111 11.08 -3.46 -12.72
CA ARG A 111 11.16 -2.45 -13.62
C ARG A 111 10.35 -2.72 -14.80
N ASP A 112 9.93 -3.87 -15.02
CA ASP A 112 9.26 -4.01 -16.20
C ASP A 112 7.92 -4.21 -15.97
N SER A 113 7.35 -3.59 -15.21
CA SER A 113 6.05 -3.65 -15.20
C SER A 113 5.49 -3.65 -16.51
N GLN A 114 6.29 -3.78 -17.48
CA GLN A 114 5.82 -3.89 -18.73
C GLN A 114 5.37 -5.16 -18.98
N PRO A 115 4.38 -5.28 -19.58
CA PRO A 115 3.84 -6.53 -19.79
C PRO A 115 4.63 -7.43 -20.53
N ASP A 116 5.30 -7.09 -21.27
CA ASP A 116 5.91 -7.98 -22.11
C ASP A 116 6.85 -8.66 -21.57
N ASP A 117 7.17 -8.70 -20.95
CA ASP A 117 8.12 -9.39 -20.62
C ASP A 117 7.89 -10.34 -20.10
N GLY A 118 7.30 -10.59 -20.04
CA GLY A 118 7.04 -11.56 -19.59
C GLY A 118 7.96 -12.47 -19.49
N GLU A 119 8.54 -12.62 -19.62
CA GLU A 119 9.30 -13.47 -19.49
C GLU A 119 10.00 -13.32 -18.56
N GLY A 120 10.12 -13.11 -18.16
CA GLY A 120 10.76 -13.11 -17.36
C GLY A 120 10.64 -13.25 -16.29
N GLY A 121 10.51 -13.31 -16.07
CA GLY A 121 10.52 -13.42 -15.22
C GLY A 121 10.68 -14.02 -14.44
N ASP A 122 10.63 -14.33 -14.37
CA ASP A 122 10.67 -14.74 -13.69
C ASP A 122 11.46 -15.25 -13.13
N GLU A 123 11.78 -15.43 -13.18
CA GLU A 123 12.48 -15.73 -12.75
C GLU A 123 13.07 -15.45 -11.99
N ASP A 124 13.05 -15.54 -11.94
CA ASP A 124 13.55 -15.06 -11.24
C ASP A 124 13.64 -15.11 -10.38
N LEU A 125 13.37 -15.48 -10.15
CA LEU A 125 13.32 -15.27 -9.39
C LEU A 125 13.70 -15.57 -8.82
N ALA A 126 13.76 -16.04 -8.97
CA ALA A 126 14.02 -16.00 -8.49
C ALA A 126 14.50 -15.78 -7.96
N GLY A 127 14.55 -16.11 -7.95
CA GLY A 127 14.94 -15.65 -7.31
C GLY A 127 14.97 -15.24 -6.80
N VAL A 128 14.97 -15.57 -6.47
CA VAL A 128 14.82 -14.94 -5.95
C VAL A 128 14.45 -14.69 -5.49
N GLY A 129 14.36 -15.13 -5.54
CA GLY A 129 13.90 -14.74 -5.00
C GLY A 129 13.49 -14.63 -4.59
N ALA A 130 13.47 -15.06 -4.49
CA ALA A 130 12.99 -14.74 -4.02
C ALA A 130 12.77 -14.53 -3.59
N GLN A 131 12.83 -15.00 -3.40
CA GLN A 131 12.48 -14.61 -2.97
C GLN A 131 12.20 -14.11 -2.52
N ASP A 132 12.42 -14.60 -2.51
CA ASP A 132 11.91 -13.87 -2.10
C ASP A 132 11.38 -13.41 -1.76
N GLY A 133 11.43 -13.72 -1.83
CA GLY A 133 10.77 -13.14 -1.32
C GLY A 133 10.13 -13.04 -1.10
N ASP A 134 10.13 -13.53 -0.82
CA ASP A 134 9.47 -13.31 -0.61
C ASP A 134 9.01 -13.39 -0.07
N LEU A 135 9.08 -13.72 0.34
CA LEU A 135 8.60 -13.57 0.91
C LEU A 135 8.22 -13.33 1.53
N ALA A 136 8.32 -13.50 1.87
CA ALA A 136 7.89 -13.05 2.41
C ALA A 136 7.35 -13.05 2.87
N PHE A 137 7.28 -13.33 3.32
CA PHE A 137 6.79 -13.02 3.81
C PHE A 137 6.42 -13.27 4.06
#